data_a611327a27e1ff131f4c154f791f93b0
#
_entry.id   a611327a27e1ff131f4c154f791f93b0
#
_cell.length_a   1.000
_cell.length_b   1.000
_cell.length_c   1.000
_cell.angle_alpha   90.00
_cell.angle_beta   90.00
_cell.angle_gamma   90.00
#
_symmetry.space_group_name_H-M   'P 1'
#
loop_
_entity.id
_entity.type
_entity.pdbx_description
1 polymer ?
#
loop_
_entity_poly.entity_id
_entity_poly.type
_entity_poly.pdbx_seq_one_letter_code
_entity_poly.pdbx_strand_id
1 'polypeptide(L)'
;MDTSQRTYRFLPADVYIAGYRVVGKIMISTNGIMGVLNDNTKSHLEIHDARLARIHMPTKLVDHFEVVRLVKSQVFAVCAARREDLGPTAVVRGGYSNIAGIPARLTTSVYEIEGKLEVAGRFDFVTLISDKTRNFIPLFDASLSAILIPNLKVESPGILFNREKVDMIALLNQRAKEEKPPTAAGATS
;
A
#
# COMPACT_ATOMS: atom_id res chain seq x y z
N MET A 1 -21.79 33.51 -0.70
CA MET A 1 -20.44 32.91 -0.77
C MET A 1 -20.44 31.73 0.21
N ASP A 2 -20.66 30.57 -0.30
CA ASP A 2 -20.78 29.34 0.49
C ASP A 2 -19.37 28.84 0.82
N THR A 3 -18.89 29.14 2.03
CA THR A 3 -17.63 28.64 2.55
C THR A 3 -17.89 27.19 2.95
N SER A 4 -17.81 26.29 1.97
CA SER A 4 -17.74 24.85 2.20
C SER A 4 -16.60 24.58 3.20
N GLN A 5 -16.92 24.38 4.47
CA GLN A 5 -15.97 23.98 5.51
C GLN A 5 -15.35 22.65 5.09
N ARG A 6 -14.08 22.67 4.67
CA ARG A 6 -13.32 21.44 4.43
C ARG A 6 -13.22 20.69 5.74
N THR A 7 -14.00 19.64 5.89
CA THR A 7 -13.94 18.77 7.06
C THR A 7 -12.67 17.94 6.98
N TYR A 8 -11.68 18.23 7.83
CA TYR A 8 -10.48 17.42 7.99
C TYR A 8 -10.73 16.36 9.05
N ARG A 9 -10.18 15.17 8.83
CA ARG A 9 -10.19 14.09 9.80
C ARG A 9 -8.84 13.39 9.84
N PHE A 10 -8.53 12.75 10.96
CA PHE A 10 -7.32 11.96 11.15
C PHE A 10 -7.63 10.48 10.94
N LEU A 11 -6.85 9.83 10.07
CA LEU A 11 -6.94 8.39 9.84
C LEU A 11 -5.67 7.69 10.29
N PRO A 12 -5.79 6.54 10.98
CA PRO A 12 -4.64 5.73 11.32
C PRO A 12 -4.00 5.17 10.06
N ALA A 13 -2.67 5.14 10.03
CA ALA A 13 -1.90 4.56 8.95
C ALA A 13 -0.55 4.06 9.45
N ASP A 14 -0.05 3.00 8.79
CA ASP A 14 1.30 2.49 8.93
C ASP A 14 2.10 2.87 7.70
N VAL A 15 3.18 3.60 7.87
CA VAL A 15 4.04 4.07 6.77
C VAL A 15 5.38 3.36 6.83
N TYR A 16 5.80 2.81 5.70
CA TYR A 16 7.03 2.04 5.54
C TYR A 16 8.05 2.81 4.72
N ILE A 17 9.21 3.09 5.32
CA ILE A 17 10.41 3.63 4.67
C ILE A 17 11.55 2.61 4.81
N ALA A 18 12.72 2.84 4.21
CA ALA A 18 13.78 1.83 4.13
C ALA A 18 14.20 1.24 5.49
N GLY A 19 14.34 2.07 6.53
CA GLY A 19 14.85 1.63 7.83
C GLY A 19 13.81 1.60 8.95
N TYR A 20 12.62 2.14 8.72
CA TYR A 20 11.64 2.36 9.79
C TYR A 20 10.21 2.10 9.35
N ARG A 21 9.41 1.65 10.33
CA ARG A 21 7.95 1.68 10.33
C ARG A 21 7.51 2.88 11.15
N VAL A 22 6.64 3.72 10.60
CA VAL A 22 6.07 4.89 11.27
C VAL A 22 4.56 4.69 11.39
N VAL A 23 4.08 4.49 12.60
CA VAL A 23 2.66 4.32 12.92
C VAL A 23 2.12 5.63 13.45
N GLY A 24 1.02 6.12 12.90
CA GLY A 24 0.41 7.35 13.38
C GLY A 24 -0.86 7.70 12.62
N LYS A 25 -1.16 8.99 12.55
CA LYS A 25 -2.40 9.49 11.94
C LYS A 25 -2.08 10.47 10.82
N ILE A 26 -2.72 10.28 9.67
CA ILE A 26 -2.65 11.19 8.54
C ILE A 26 -3.89 12.08 8.56
N MET A 27 -3.68 13.40 8.48
CA MET A 27 -4.77 14.34 8.29
C MET A 27 -5.22 14.32 6.83
N ILE A 28 -6.48 13.98 6.61
CA ILE A 28 -7.07 13.88 5.28
C ILE A 28 -8.25 14.84 5.11
N SER A 29 -8.54 15.15 3.86
CA SER A 29 -9.80 15.72 3.40
C SER A 29 -10.72 14.64 2.82
N THR A 30 -11.68 15.01 2.02
CA THR A 30 -12.61 14.10 1.32
C THR A 30 -11.93 13.10 0.37
N ASN A 31 -10.68 13.38 -0.08
CA ASN A 31 -9.97 12.56 -1.06
C ASN A 31 -9.22 11.35 -0.44
N GLY A 32 -9.29 11.16 0.89
CA GLY A 32 -8.66 10.04 1.58
C GLY A 32 -7.13 10.10 1.61
N ILE A 33 -6.52 9.00 2.07
CA ILE A 33 -5.05 8.88 2.17
C ILE A 33 -4.40 8.99 0.78
N MET A 34 -5.00 8.37 -0.25
CA MET A 34 -4.47 8.42 -1.62
C MET A 34 -4.40 9.85 -2.16
N GLY A 35 -5.41 10.68 -1.85
CA GLY A 35 -5.40 12.08 -2.26
C GLY A 35 -4.27 12.88 -1.66
N VAL A 36 -3.96 12.66 -0.36
CA VAL A 36 -2.83 13.31 0.31
C VAL A 36 -1.49 12.86 -0.26
N LEU A 37 -1.34 11.56 -0.53
CA LEU A 37 -0.07 11.01 -1.05
C LEU A 37 0.20 11.48 -2.49
N ASN A 38 -0.82 11.55 -3.33
CA ASN A 38 -0.70 11.98 -4.73
C ASN A 38 -0.87 13.50 -4.93
N ASP A 39 -0.99 14.28 -3.85
CA ASP A 39 -0.92 15.74 -3.93
C ASP A 39 0.52 16.19 -4.24
N ASN A 40 0.79 16.51 -5.49
CA ASN A 40 2.11 16.93 -5.97
C ASN A 40 2.52 18.34 -5.50
N THR A 41 1.63 19.09 -4.87
CA THR A 41 1.96 20.40 -4.28
C THR A 41 2.78 20.29 -3.01
N LYS A 42 2.77 19.11 -2.36
CA LYS A 42 3.51 18.81 -1.14
C LYS A 42 4.48 17.66 -1.35
N SER A 43 5.76 17.90 -1.12
CA SER A 43 6.82 16.86 -1.22
C SER A 43 6.92 15.97 0.01
N HIS A 44 6.21 16.29 1.09
CA HIS A 44 6.23 15.55 2.35
C HIS A 44 4.84 15.12 2.78
N LEU A 45 4.81 14.10 3.63
CA LEU A 45 3.64 13.57 4.32
C LEU A 45 3.79 13.87 5.81
N GLU A 46 2.77 14.47 6.43
CA GLU A 46 2.73 14.70 7.87
C GLU A 46 2.03 13.54 8.58
N ILE A 47 2.71 12.96 9.57
CA ILE A 47 2.18 11.93 10.45
C ILE A 47 2.07 12.50 11.85
N HIS A 48 0.87 12.56 12.38
CA HIS A 48 0.55 13.02 13.73
C HIS A 48 0.53 11.85 14.71
N ASP A 49 0.87 12.09 15.96
CA ASP A 49 0.99 11.07 17.01
C ASP A 49 1.87 9.92 16.52
N ALA A 50 3.01 10.27 15.95
CA ALA A 50 3.87 9.36 15.22
C ALA A 50 4.74 8.51 16.15
N ARG A 51 4.65 7.21 16.02
CA ARG A 51 5.45 6.23 16.74
C ARG A 51 6.40 5.55 15.78
N LEU A 52 7.66 5.58 16.10
CA LEU A 52 8.74 5.07 15.27
C LEU A 52 9.20 3.71 15.76
N ALA A 53 9.28 2.73 14.86
CA ALA A 53 9.91 1.44 15.10
C ALA A 53 10.96 1.17 14.03
N ARG A 54 12.09 0.56 14.40
CA ARG A 54 13.07 0.09 13.42
C ARG A 54 12.54 -1.13 12.70
N ILE A 55 12.82 -1.24 11.41
CA ILE A 55 12.24 -2.31 10.57
C ILE A 55 12.63 -3.72 11.06
N HIS A 56 13.83 -3.90 11.61
CA HIS A 56 14.28 -5.18 12.16
C HIS A 56 13.70 -5.51 13.55
N MET A 57 13.02 -4.54 14.19
CA MET A 57 12.28 -4.70 15.44
C MET A 57 10.93 -3.97 15.33
N PRO A 58 10.03 -4.40 14.42
CA PRO A 58 8.87 -3.61 14.01
C PRO A 58 7.80 -3.45 15.09
N THR A 59 7.85 -4.27 16.14
CA THR A 59 6.95 -4.18 17.30
C THR A 59 7.53 -3.34 18.44
N LYS A 60 8.85 -3.04 18.41
CA LYS A 60 9.51 -2.24 19.45
C LYS A 60 9.56 -0.79 19.03
N LEU A 61 8.75 0.03 19.69
CA LEU A 61 8.79 1.49 19.51
C LEU A 61 10.11 2.03 20.03
N VAL A 62 10.75 2.89 19.25
CA VAL A 62 12.04 3.55 19.59
C VAL A 62 11.77 4.95 20.09
N ASP A 63 10.84 5.67 19.43
CA ASP A 63 10.53 7.07 19.69
C ASP A 63 9.06 7.38 19.45
N HIS A 64 8.61 8.51 20.02
CA HIS A 64 7.29 9.09 19.80
C HIS A 64 7.41 10.59 19.55
N PHE A 65 6.72 11.09 18.53
CA PHE A 65 6.72 12.50 18.12
C PHE A 65 5.28 12.98 17.91
N GLU A 66 5.01 14.22 18.25
CA GLU A 66 3.71 14.83 17.94
C GLU A 66 3.43 14.88 16.43
N VAL A 67 4.45 15.26 15.66
CA VAL A 67 4.39 15.31 14.20
C VAL A 67 5.73 14.91 13.59
N VAL A 68 5.68 14.00 12.63
CA VAL A 68 6.82 13.65 11.77
C VAL A 68 6.50 14.03 10.33
N ARG A 69 7.47 14.60 9.64
CA ARG A 69 7.40 14.90 8.20
C ARG A 69 8.25 13.90 7.43
N LEU A 70 7.61 13.06 6.66
CA LEU A 70 8.26 12.07 5.80
C LEU A 70 8.33 12.60 4.38
N VAL A 71 9.51 12.56 3.77
CA VAL A 71 9.67 12.88 2.34
C VAL A 71 8.96 11.79 1.53
N LYS A 72 7.98 12.16 0.71
CA LYS A 72 7.14 11.21 -0.04
C LYS A 72 7.93 10.27 -0.94
N SER A 73 9.00 10.77 -1.58
CA SER A 73 9.88 9.94 -2.40
C SER A 73 10.66 8.88 -1.62
N GLN A 74 10.72 8.96 -0.27
CA GLN A 74 11.34 7.94 0.58
C GLN A 74 10.34 6.91 1.13
N VAL A 75 9.05 7.13 0.94
CA VAL A 75 8.01 6.20 1.35
C VAL A 75 7.89 5.07 0.33
N PHE A 76 7.93 3.82 0.78
CA PHE A 76 7.72 2.62 -0.03
C PHE A 76 6.25 2.24 -0.09
N ALA A 77 5.60 2.21 1.07
CA ALA A 77 4.21 1.81 1.19
C ALA A 77 3.51 2.50 2.36
N VAL A 78 2.20 2.66 2.23
CA VAL A 78 1.29 3.10 3.31
C VAL A 78 0.15 2.09 3.42
N CYS A 79 0.05 1.44 4.58
CA CYS A 79 -1.03 0.51 4.89
C CYS A 79 -2.17 1.26 5.56
N ALA A 80 -3.37 1.14 5.00
CA ALA A 80 -4.59 1.71 5.57
C ALA A 80 -5.27 0.71 6.52
N ALA A 81 -5.91 1.22 7.56
CA ALA A 81 -6.66 0.38 8.49
C ALA A 81 -7.94 -0.19 7.85
N ARG A 82 -8.55 0.56 6.94
CA ARG A 82 -9.75 0.16 6.22
C ARG A 82 -9.63 0.57 4.75
N ARG A 83 -10.32 -0.17 3.87
CA ARG A 83 -10.30 0.08 2.43
C ARG A 83 -10.85 1.48 2.07
N GLU A 84 -11.91 1.91 2.72
CA GLU A 84 -12.53 3.22 2.48
C GLU A 84 -11.63 4.39 2.88
N ASP A 85 -10.66 4.19 3.77
CA ASP A 85 -9.71 5.22 4.21
C ASP A 85 -8.75 5.65 3.08
N LEU A 86 -8.58 4.80 2.07
CA LEU A 86 -7.83 5.14 0.86
C LEU A 86 -8.45 6.31 0.09
N GLY A 87 -9.76 6.43 0.15
CA GLY A 87 -10.54 7.50 -0.48
C GLY A 87 -11.22 7.10 -1.79
N PRO A 88 -12.11 7.95 -2.30
CA PRO A 88 -12.98 7.62 -3.42
C PRO A 88 -12.24 7.40 -4.74
N THR A 89 -11.06 7.98 -4.91
CA THR A 89 -10.23 7.83 -6.12
C THR A 89 -9.40 6.55 -6.14
N ALA A 90 -9.28 5.87 -5.00
CA ALA A 90 -8.60 4.58 -4.90
C ALA A 90 -9.49 3.44 -5.39
N VAL A 91 -10.81 3.58 -5.20
CA VAL A 91 -11.78 2.57 -5.63
C VAL A 91 -12.16 2.84 -7.07
N VAL A 92 -11.94 1.83 -7.91
CA VAL A 92 -12.39 1.89 -9.31
C VAL A 92 -13.92 1.91 -9.33
N ARG A 93 -14.49 2.99 -9.81
CA ARG A 93 -15.94 3.10 -10.05
C ARG A 93 -16.22 2.58 -11.47
N GLY A 94 -16.50 1.30 -11.57
CA GLY A 94 -16.99 0.73 -12.80
C GLY A 94 -18.48 1.04 -12.94
N GLY A 95 -18.88 1.96 -13.83
CA GLY A 95 -20.28 2.20 -14.15
C GLY A 95 -20.93 0.88 -14.66
N TYR A 96 -20.81 0.61 -15.97
CA TYR A 96 -21.28 -0.63 -16.58
C TYR A 96 -20.18 -1.68 -16.80
N SER A 97 -18.94 -1.42 -16.34
CA SER A 97 -17.80 -2.30 -16.55
C SER A 97 -17.56 -3.18 -15.34
N ASN A 98 -17.34 -4.47 -15.57
CA ASN A 98 -16.88 -5.35 -14.50
C ASN A 98 -15.50 -4.92 -14.01
N ILE A 99 -15.35 -4.74 -12.70
CA ILE A 99 -14.07 -4.48 -12.07
C ILE A 99 -13.36 -5.82 -11.93
N ALA A 100 -12.20 -5.94 -12.55
CA ALA A 100 -11.34 -7.12 -12.42
C ALA A 100 -10.28 -6.86 -11.33
N GLY A 101 -10.18 -7.79 -10.37
CA GLY A 101 -9.10 -7.83 -9.40
C GLY A 101 -7.97 -8.71 -9.94
N ILE A 102 -6.86 -8.11 -10.36
CA ILE A 102 -5.72 -8.81 -10.94
C ILE A 102 -4.69 -9.08 -9.83
N PRO A 103 -4.42 -10.35 -9.48
CA PRO A 103 -3.40 -10.67 -8.51
C PRO A 103 -2.02 -10.25 -9.02
N ALA A 104 -1.29 -9.52 -8.18
CA ALA A 104 0.04 -9.01 -8.53
C ALA A 104 1.00 -9.15 -7.35
N ARG A 105 2.27 -9.34 -7.66
CA ARG A 105 3.41 -9.22 -6.75
C ARG A 105 4.30 -8.09 -7.22
N LEU A 106 4.67 -7.22 -6.29
CA LEU A 106 5.60 -6.14 -6.51
C LEU A 106 6.82 -6.35 -5.63
N THR A 107 7.99 -6.06 -6.15
CA THR A 107 9.23 -6.04 -5.37
C THR A 107 9.85 -4.67 -5.39
N THR A 108 10.43 -4.30 -4.28
CA THR A 108 11.26 -3.11 -4.11
C THR A 108 12.60 -3.53 -3.54
N SER A 109 13.54 -2.63 -3.38
CA SER A 109 14.82 -2.92 -2.72
C SER A 109 14.70 -3.40 -1.25
N VAL A 110 13.54 -3.25 -0.62
CA VAL A 110 13.34 -3.56 0.82
C VAL A 110 12.15 -4.48 1.06
N TYR A 111 11.09 -4.35 0.27
CA TYR A 111 9.80 -5.00 0.52
C TYR A 111 9.31 -5.79 -0.70
N GLU A 112 8.61 -6.87 -0.40
CA GLU A 112 7.71 -7.54 -1.32
C GLU A 112 6.28 -7.24 -0.92
N ILE A 113 5.42 -6.93 -1.90
CA ILE A 113 4.01 -6.60 -1.70
C ILE A 113 3.19 -7.46 -2.63
N GLU A 114 2.24 -8.22 -2.08
CA GLU A 114 1.28 -9.01 -2.85
C GLU A 114 -0.13 -8.50 -2.60
N GLY A 115 -0.98 -8.56 -3.61
CA GLY A 115 -2.38 -8.17 -3.49
C GLY A 115 -3.08 -8.13 -4.84
N LYS A 116 -4.19 -7.40 -4.91
CA LYS A 116 -5.00 -7.27 -6.12
C LYS A 116 -4.98 -5.84 -6.64
N LEU A 117 -4.59 -5.66 -7.90
CA LEU A 117 -4.82 -4.43 -8.66
C LEU A 117 -6.26 -4.44 -9.17
N GLU A 118 -7.04 -3.43 -8.83
CA GLU A 118 -8.40 -3.27 -9.38
C GLU A 118 -8.37 -2.39 -10.62
N VAL A 119 -8.91 -2.91 -11.70
CA VAL A 119 -8.99 -2.21 -12.99
C VAL A 119 -10.40 -2.30 -13.56
N ALA A 120 -10.87 -1.21 -14.17
CA ALA A 120 -12.07 -1.23 -15.00
C ALA A 120 -11.68 -1.55 -16.44
N GLY A 121 -12.24 -2.62 -16.98
CA GLY A 121 -11.97 -3.03 -18.35
C GLY A 121 -10.65 -3.78 -18.51
N ARG A 122 -9.92 -3.51 -19.61
CA ARG A 122 -8.66 -4.20 -19.92
C ARG A 122 -7.50 -3.63 -19.12
N PHE A 123 -6.73 -4.49 -18.47
CA PHE A 123 -5.49 -4.09 -17.80
C PHE A 123 -4.45 -3.64 -18.83
N ASP A 124 -3.88 -2.47 -18.60
CA ASP A 124 -2.75 -1.94 -19.37
C ASP A 124 -1.58 -1.62 -18.44
N PHE A 125 -0.55 -2.44 -18.56
CA PHE A 125 0.68 -2.30 -17.79
C PHE A 125 1.42 -0.99 -18.08
N VAL A 126 1.40 -0.57 -19.36
CA VAL A 126 2.09 0.66 -19.76
C VAL A 126 1.45 1.87 -19.09
N THR A 127 0.13 1.95 -19.10
CA THR A 127 -0.62 3.01 -18.40
C THR A 127 -0.31 3.02 -16.90
N LEU A 128 -0.27 1.85 -16.25
CA LEU A 128 0.04 1.76 -14.81
C LEU A 128 1.42 2.35 -14.48
N ILE A 129 2.42 2.06 -15.31
CA ILE A 129 3.81 2.51 -15.07
C ILE A 129 4.04 3.94 -15.54
N SER A 130 3.37 4.38 -16.62
CA SER A 130 3.62 5.67 -17.26
C SER A 130 2.75 6.82 -16.70
N ASP A 131 1.75 6.52 -15.88
CA ASP A 131 0.88 7.55 -15.30
C ASP A 131 1.65 8.45 -14.33
N LYS A 132 2.17 9.57 -14.83
CA LYS A 132 2.91 10.55 -14.04
C LYS A 132 2.06 11.32 -13.04
N THR A 133 0.75 11.16 -13.06
CA THR A 133 -0.17 11.86 -12.16
C THR A 133 -0.29 11.20 -10.80
N ARG A 134 0.07 9.91 -10.70
CA ARG A 134 -0.08 9.10 -9.50
C ARG A 134 1.19 8.33 -9.17
N ASN A 135 1.88 8.75 -8.13
CA ASN A 135 3.04 8.01 -7.61
C ASN A 135 2.63 6.89 -6.66
N PHE A 136 1.54 7.07 -5.92
CA PHE A 136 1.00 6.06 -5.01
C PHE A 136 -0.21 5.38 -5.62
N ILE A 137 -0.10 4.07 -5.78
CA ILE A 137 -1.10 3.22 -6.44
C ILE A 137 -1.67 2.23 -5.41
N PRO A 138 -3.00 2.01 -5.38
CA PRO A 138 -3.62 1.10 -4.43
C PRO A 138 -3.46 -0.37 -4.86
N LEU A 139 -3.18 -1.22 -3.89
CA LEU A 139 -3.26 -2.67 -3.96
C LEU A 139 -4.21 -3.14 -2.85
N PHE A 140 -5.20 -3.96 -3.18
CA PHE A 140 -6.24 -4.40 -2.26
C PHE A 140 -6.01 -5.83 -1.78
N ASP A 141 -6.58 -6.18 -0.62
CA ASP A 141 -6.40 -7.49 0.03
C ASP A 141 -4.90 -7.86 0.03
N ALA A 142 -4.08 -6.95 0.49
CA ALA A 142 -2.66 -6.97 0.25
C ALA A 142 -1.85 -7.35 1.49
N SER A 143 -0.68 -7.94 1.25
CA SER A 143 0.33 -8.20 2.27
C SER A 143 1.65 -7.56 1.88
N LEU A 144 2.37 -7.04 2.87
CA LEU A 144 3.71 -6.50 2.76
C LEU A 144 4.65 -7.33 3.63
N SER A 145 5.77 -7.75 3.08
CA SER A 145 6.85 -8.43 3.81
C SER A 145 8.20 -7.76 3.53
N ALA A 146 9.08 -7.76 4.52
CA ALA A 146 10.44 -7.25 4.32
C ALA A 146 11.35 -8.37 3.83
N ILE A 147 12.10 -8.13 2.73
CA ILE A 147 12.94 -9.14 2.06
C ILE A 147 13.97 -9.76 3.02
N LEU A 148 14.63 -8.92 3.81
CA LEU A 148 15.69 -9.36 4.72
C LEU A 148 15.21 -9.68 6.13
N ILE A 149 13.91 -9.54 6.41
CA ILE A 149 13.33 -9.70 7.75
C ILE A 149 12.06 -10.56 7.65
N PRO A 150 12.20 -11.90 7.62
CA PRO A 150 11.09 -12.81 7.34
C PRO A 150 9.90 -12.68 8.31
N ASN A 151 10.16 -12.22 9.53
CA ASN A 151 9.12 -12.06 10.55
C ASN A 151 8.29 -10.78 10.38
N LEU A 152 8.71 -9.85 9.51
CA LEU A 152 7.89 -8.69 9.17
C LEU A 152 6.95 -9.06 8.02
N LYS A 153 5.75 -9.43 8.38
CA LYS A 153 4.64 -9.60 7.45
C LYS A 153 3.43 -8.83 7.98
N VAL A 154 2.86 -7.99 7.14
CA VAL A 154 1.69 -7.16 7.46
C VAL A 154 0.63 -7.41 6.42
N GLU A 155 -0.59 -7.67 6.88
CA GLU A 155 -1.77 -7.77 6.02
C GLU A 155 -2.59 -6.51 6.17
N SER A 156 -3.11 -6.00 5.05
CA SER A 156 -3.90 -4.77 5.03
C SER A 156 -5.01 -4.88 3.97
N PRO A 157 -6.21 -4.36 4.25
CA PRO A 157 -7.27 -4.28 3.26
C PRO A 157 -6.92 -3.38 2.06
N GLY A 158 -5.94 -2.50 2.24
CA GLY A 158 -5.42 -1.66 1.18
C GLY A 158 -4.04 -1.10 1.48
N ILE A 159 -3.11 -1.30 0.56
CA ILE A 159 -1.75 -0.76 0.59
C ILE A 159 -1.58 0.21 -0.57
N LEU A 160 -1.15 1.43 -0.29
CA LEU A 160 -0.70 2.38 -1.30
C LEU A 160 0.80 2.21 -1.46
N PHE A 161 1.25 1.63 -2.56
CA PHE A 161 2.67 1.48 -2.86
C PHE A 161 3.17 2.65 -3.72
N ASN A 162 4.40 3.05 -3.48
CA ASN A 162 5.07 4.07 -4.27
C ASN A 162 5.66 3.44 -5.54
N ARG A 163 5.12 3.78 -6.69
CA ARG A 163 5.55 3.30 -8.00
C ARG A 163 7.04 3.56 -8.28
N GLU A 164 7.56 4.70 -7.81
CA GLU A 164 8.98 5.07 -8.02
C GLU A 164 9.96 4.19 -7.23
N LYS A 165 9.45 3.38 -6.29
CA LYS A 165 10.26 2.45 -5.50
C LYS A 165 10.16 1.01 -5.97
N VAL A 166 9.35 0.74 -6.99
CA VAL A 166 9.11 -0.61 -7.49
C VAL A 166 10.18 -1.00 -8.49
N ASP A 167 10.87 -2.10 -8.22
CA ASP A 167 11.87 -2.70 -9.11
C ASP A 167 11.22 -3.68 -10.11
N MET A 168 10.17 -4.40 -9.68
CA MET A 168 9.47 -5.39 -10.50
C MET A 168 7.98 -5.46 -10.15
N ILE A 169 7.16 -5.64 -11.16
CA ILE A 169 5.73 -6.00 -11.04
C ILE A 169 5.49 -7.29 -11.82
N ALA A 170 5.00 -8.31 -11.16
CA ALA A 170 4.58 -9.56 -11.77
C ALA A 170 3.08 -9.77 -11.58
N LEU A 171 2.36 -10.12 -12.65
CA LEU A 171 0.97 -10.57 -12.56
C LEU A 171 0.96 -12.06 -12.22
N LEU A 172 0.22 -12.42 -11.18
CA LEU A 172 0.14 -13.80 -10.73
C LEU A 172 -1.00 -14.51 -11.47
N ASN A 173 -0.68 -15.59 -12.17
CA ASN A 173 -1.70 -16.42 -12.80
C ASN A 173 -2.49 -17.16 -11.71
N GLN A 174 -3.82 -17.11 -11.76
CA GLN A 174 -4.68 -17.80 -10.79
C GLN A 174 -4.50 -19.33 -10.79
N ARG A 175 -3.90 -19.92 -11.84
CA ARG A 175 -3.69 -21.37 -11.97
C ARG A 175 -2.55 -21.94 -11.09
N ALA A 176 -1.65 -21.11 -10.55
CA ALA A 176 -0.49 -21.61 -9.79
C ALA A 176 -0.78 -21.95 -8.31
N LYS A 177 -2.02 -21.74 -7.83
CA LYS A 177 -2.37 -22.04 -6.42
C LYS A 177 -2.93 -23.45 -6.18
N GLU A 178 -3.19 -24.25 -7.23
CA GLU A 178 -3.82 -25.57 -7.10
C GLU A 178 -2.85 -26.76 -7.14
N GLU A 179 -1.57 -26.57 -7.47
CA GLU A 179 -0.58 -27.65 -7.39
C GLU A 179 0.00 -27.76 -5.98
N LYS A 180 -0.77 -28.37 -5.09
CA LYS A 180 -0.24 -29.00 -3.88
C LYS A 180 0.58 -30.22 -4.32
N PRO A 181 1.87 -30.34 -3.98
CA PRO A 181 2.64 -31.52 -4.37
C PRO A 181 1.96 -32.78 -3.84
N PRO A 182 1.91 -33.87 -4.61
CA PRO A 182 1.26 -35.12 -4.18
C PRO A 182 1.95 -35.63 -2.92
N THR A 183 1.17 -35.80 -1.88
CA THR A 183 1.59 -36.47 -0.65
C THR A 183 2.09 -37.86 -1.04
N ALA A 184 3.39 -38.15 -0.87
CA ALA A 184 3.94 -39.47 -1.04
C ALA A 184 3.23 -40.41 -0.07
N ALA A 185 2.31 -41.22 -0.60
CA ALA A 185 1.68 -42.29 0.13
C ALA A 185 2.75 -43.34 0.45
N GLY A 186 2.75 -43.74 1.70
CA GLY A 186 3.70 -44.66 2.28
C GLY A 186 3.83 -45.99 1.50
N ALA A 187 5.07 -46.40 1.32
CA ALA A 187 5.40 -47.77 1.04
C ALA A 187 5.57 -48.48 2.39
N THR A 188 4.58 -49.24 2.79
CA THR A 188 4.70 -50.31 3.75
C THR A 188 5.18 -51.53 3.02
N SER A 189 6.26 -52.07 3.47
CA SER A 189 6.62 -53.49 3.36
C SER A 189 7.50 -53.85 4.54
#